data_887694da5baac4ebcf010c539ee3e607
#
_entry.id   887694da5baac4ebcf010c539ee3e607
#
_cell.length_a   1.000
_cell.length_b   1.000
_cell.length_c   1.000
_cell.angle_alpha   90.00
_cell.angle_beta   90.00
_cell.angle_gamma   90.00
#
_symmetry.space_group_name_H-M   'P 1'
#
loop_
_entity.id
_entity.type
_entity.pdbx_description
1 polymer ?
#
loop_
_entity_poly.entity_id
_entity_poly.type
_entity_poly.pdbx_seq_one_letter_code
_entity_poly.pdbx_strand_id
1 'polypeptide(L)'
;VGTQPILLTPDLVNRRYPALEILVTKEWVDKYFKTVSYPLEMNSELPHSFYGCLREGEFKVFADLGISLKQLLHVSQTFQYFKALRVGDRLTSTVSIAKVMSRKLGGDLVTFLELKNVYSCKGETYAIGEGTVIVRSIKK
;
A
#
# COMPACT_ATOMS: atom_id res chain seq x y z
N VAL A 1 3.34 29.09 -6.72
CA VAL A 1 2.92 28.88 -5.34
C VAL A 1 3.41 27.52 -4.91
N GLY A 2 4.46 27.50 -4.13
CA GLY A 2 4.98 26.26 -3.60
C GLY A 2 4.02 25.65 -2.58
N THR A 3 3.59 24.42 -2.81
CA THR A 3 2.99 23.64 -1.75
C THR A 3 4.02 23.52 -0.63
N GLN A 4 3.64 23.93 0.56
CA GLN A 4 4.52 23.73 1.71
C GLN A 4 4.77 22.22 1.88
N PRO A 5 6.02 21.80 2.09
CA PRO A 5 6.28 20.41 2.35
C PRO A 5 5.54 19.99 3.61
N ILE A 6 4.79 18.91 3.52
CA ILE A 6 4.15 18.33 4.69
C ILE A 6 5.25 17.83 5.61
N LEU A 7 5.20 18.26 6.84
CA LEU A 7 6.15 17.80 7.84
C LEU A 7 5.79 16.38 8.25
N LEU A 8 6.63 15.44 7.87
CA LEU A 8 6.46 14.03 8.24
C LEU A 8 7.00 13.84 9.66
N THR A 9 6.12 13.82 10.62
CA THR A 9 6.45 13.74 12.04
C THR A 9 6.00 12.41 12.66
N PRO A 10 6.60 11.98 13.77
CA PRO A 10 6.22 10.71 14.42
C PRO A 10 4.77 10.62 14.87
N ASP A 11 4.08 11.74 15.06
CA ASP A 11 2.67 11.75 15.44
C ASP A 11 1.75 11.24 14.34
N LEU A 12 2.21 11.11 13.09
CA LEU A 12 1.46 10.47 12.01
C LEU A 12 1.11 9.01 12.32
N VAL A 13 1.86 8.37 13.23
CA VAL A 13 1.58 6.99 13.66
C VAL A 13 0.21 6.87 14.29
N ASN A 14 -0.28 7.94 14.93
CA ASN A 14 -1.59 7.96 15.58
C ASN A 14 -2.72 8.38 14.64
N ARG A 15 -2.40 8.77 13.42
CA ARG A 15 -3.39 9.25 12.47
C ARG A 15 -4.17 8.07 11.89
N ARG A 16 -5.51 8.21 11.89
CA ARG A 16 -6.38 7.21 11.32
C ARG A 16 -6.82 7.61 9.92
N TYR A 17 -6.83 6.66 9.01
CA TYR A 17 -7.30 6.84 7.65
C TYR A 17 -8.57 6.03 7.44
N PRO A 18 -9.52 6.53 6.63
CA PRO A 18 -10.73 5.78 6.31
C PRO A 18 -10.39 4.46 5.64
N ALA A 19 -11.11 3.41 6.00
CA ALA A 19 -10.99 2.13 5.32
C ALA A 19 -11.50 2.24 3.89
N LEU A 20 -10.82 1.56 2.97
CA LEU A 20 -11.18 1.51 1.56
C LEU A 20 -11.76 0.14 1.23
N GLU A 21 -12.94 0.13 0.58
CA GLU A 21 -13.50 -1.11 0.07
C GLU A 21 -12.94 -1.43 -1.32
N ILE A 22 -12.54 -2.69 -1.50
CA ILE A 22 -11.97 -3.20 -2.75
C ILE A 22 -12.79 -4.40 -3.18
N LEU A 23 -13.42 -4.33 -4.34
CA LEU A 23 -14.09 -5.47 -4.94
C LEU A 23 -13.14 -6.14 -5.94
N VAL A 24 -12.85 -7.42 -5.72
CA VAL A 24 -12.02 -8.22 -6.62
C VAL A 24 -12.87 -8.67 -7.80
N THR A 25 -12.84 -7.91 -8.88
CA THR A 25 -13.66 -8.18 -10.07
C THR A 25 -12.98 -9.18 -10.99
N LYS A 26 -13.80 -9.92 -11.75
CA LYS A 26 -13.28 -10.82 -12.77
C LYS A 26 -12.47 -10.07 -13.83
N GLU A 27 -12.91 -8.88 -14.23
CA GLU A 27 -12.19 -8.07 -15.22
C GLU A 27 -10.79 -7.72 -14.75
N TRP A 28 -10.65 -7.32 -13.50
CA TRP A 28 -9.36 -6.99 -12.91
C TRP A 28 -8.45 -8.22 -12.86
N VAL A 29 -9.00 -9.35 -12.43
CA VAL A 29 -8.28 -10.62 -12.34
C VAL A 29 -7.81 -11.07 -13.73
N ASP A 30 -8.70 -11.02 -14.73
CA ASP A 30 -8.37 -11.40 -16.11
C ASP A 30 -7.23 -10.52 -16.65
N LYS A 31 -7.29 -9.22 -16.39
CA LYS A 31 -6.24 -8.27 -16.80
C LYS A 31 -4.90 -8.58 -16.13
N TYR A 32 -4.92 -8.91 -14.85
CA TYR A 32 -3.72 -9.29 -14.11
C TYR A 32 -3.08 -10.55 -14.70
N PHE A 33 -3.85 -11.61 -14.89
CA PHE A 33 -3.33 -12.86 -15.44
C PHE A 33 -2.79 -12.69 -16.85
N LYS A 34 -3.45 -11.87 -17.65
CA LYS A 34 -2.97 -11.54 -19.01
C LYS A 34 -1.62 -10.82 -18.95
N THR A 35 -1.46 -9.88 -18.02
CA THR A 35 -0.24 -9.09 -17.88
C THR A 35 0.93 -9.96 -17.43
N VAL A 36 0.71 -10.90 -16.51
CA VAL A 36 1.78 -11.78 -16.00
C VAL A 36 1.91 -13.08 -16.78
N SER A 37 1.13 -13.26 -17.84
CA SER A 37 1.13 -14.47 -18.69
C SER A 37 0.90 -15.76 -17.89
N TYR A 38 0.05 -15.69 -16.89
CA TYR A 38 -0.30 -16.83 -16.03
C TYR A 38 -1.61 -17.45 -16.50
N PRO A 39 -1.71 -18.78 -16.64
CA PRO A 39 -2.96 -19.40 -17.05
C PRO A 39 -4.03 -19.23 -15.97
N LEU A 40 -5.19 -18.71 -16.38
CA LEU A 40 -6.34 -18.59 -15.50
C LEU A 40 -7.02 -19.96 -15.36
N GLU A 41 -6.93 -20.54 -14.19
CA GLU A 41 -7.70 -21.74 -13.86
C GLU A 41 -9.03 -21.34 -13.22
N MET A 42 -10.13 -21.90 -13.72
CA MET A 42 -11.44 -21.64 -13.14
C MET A 42 -11.50 -22.20 -11.72
N ASN A 43 -12.01 -21.39 -10.79
CA ASN A 43 -12.13 -21.69 -9.36
C ASN A 43 -10.81 -21.74 -8.59
N SER A 44 -9.70 -21.35 -9.20
CA SER A 44 -8.45 -21.30 -8.47
C SER A 44 -8.40 -20.11 -7.52
N GLU A 45 -7.72 -20.29 -6.42
CA GLU A 45 -7.36 -19.19 -5.53
C GLU A 45 -6.42 -18.24 -6.24
N LEU A 46 -6.55 -16.95 -5.98
CA LEU A 46 -5.65 -15.97 -6.58
C LEU A 46 -4.24 -16.12 -6.00
N PRO A 47 -3.20 -15.95 -6.82
CA PRO A 47 -1.84 -15.99 -6.31
C PRO A 47 -1.60 -14.84 -5.33
N HIS A 48 -0.71 -15.06 -4.37
CA HIS A 48 -0.39 -14.06 -3.36
C HIS A 48 0.11 -12.74 -3.97
N SER A 49 0.80 -12.81 -5.09
CA SER A 49 1.29 -11.62 -5.80
C SER A 49 0.16 -10.67 -6.24
N PHE A 50 -1.07 -11.16 -6.33
CA PHE A 50 -2.21 -10.29 -6.67
C PHE A 50 -2.40 -9.16 -5.65
N TYR A 51 -2.05 -9.37 -4.38
CA TYR A 51 -2.12 -8.32 -3.37
C TYR A 51 -1.27 -7.10 -3.72
N GLY A 52 -0.24 -7.27 -4.53
CA GLY A 52 0.55 -6.15 -5.04
C GLY A 52 -0.25 -5.16 -5.88
N CYS A 53 -1.39 -5.58 -6.42
CA CYS A 53 -2.32 -4.72 -7.17
C CYS A 53 -3.32 -4.00 -6.28
N LEU A 54 -3.41 -4.36 -4.99
CA LEU A 54 -4.44 -3.88 -4.07
C LEU A 54 -3.90 -2.78 -3.14
N ARG A 55 -3.09 -1.88 -3.67
CA ARG A 55 -2.38 -0.87 -2.89
C ARG A 55 -3.00 0.53 -2.96
N GLU A 56 -4.21 0.64 -3.48
CA GLU A 56 -4.88 1.93 -3.62
C GLU A 56 -4.98 2.69 -2.30
N GLY A 57 -5.23 1.99 -1.19
CA GLY A 57 -5.30 2.60 0.14
C GLY A 57 -3.99 3.28 0.54
N GLU A 58 -2.85 2.66 0.22
CA GLU A 58 -1.53 3.24 0.50
C GLU A 58 -1.28 4.49 -0.35
N PHE A 59 -1.65 4.47 -1.63
CA PHE A 59 -1.52 5.63 -2.50
C PHE A 59 -2.41 6.79 -2.04
N LYS A 60 -3.58 6.51 -1.49
CA LYS A 60 -4.43 7.54 -0.90
C LYS A 60 -3.78 8.20 0.32
N VAL A 61 -3.07 7.42 1.14
CA VAL A 61 -2.31 7.97 2.27
C VAL A 61 -1.22 8.90 1.75
N PHE A 62 -0.47 8.50 0.74
CA PHE A 62 0.56 9.36 0.16
C PHE A 62 -0.03 10.65 -0.40
N ALA A 63 -1.15 10.56 -1.10
CA ALA A 63 -1.83 11.75 -1.64
C ALA A 63 -2.29 12.68 -0.52
N ASP A 64 -2.83 12.14 0.56
CA ASP A 64 -3.25 12.91 1.73
C ASP A 64 -2.08 13.64 2.40
N LEU A 65 -0.91 13.01 2.42
CA LEU A 65 0.31 13.60 2.95
C LEU A 65 1.01 14.56 1.97
N GLY A 66 0.44 14.73 0.77
CA GLY A 66 1.04 15.59 -0.25
C GLY A 66 2.32 15.03 -0.85
N ILE A 67 2.53 13.73 -0.76
CA ILE A 67 3.72 13.06 -1.28
C ILE A 67 3.48 12.65 -2.73
N SER A 68 4.36 13.12 -3.63
CA SER A 68 4.37 12.74 -5.03
C SER A 68 5.06 11.38 -5.20
N LEU A 69 4.61 10.59 -6.17
CA LEU A 69 5.25 9.32 -6.50
C LEU A 69 6.72 9.48 -6.88
N LYS A 70 7.11 10.65 -7.40
CA LYS A 70 8.51 10.96 -7.74
C LYS A 70 9.42 11.06 -6.51
N GLN A 71 8.83 11.30 -5.34
CA GLN A 71 9.55 11.39 -4.08
C GLN A 71 9.73 10.05 -3.41
N LEU A 72 9.00 9.02 -3.87
CA LEU A 72 8.95 7.72 -3.22
C LEU A 72 9.96 6.75 -3.78
N LEU A 73 10.64 6.05 -2.89
CA LEU A 73 11.41 4.87 -3.22
C LEU A 73 10.93 3.73 -2.32
N HIS A 74 10.40 2.69 -2.95
CA HIS A 74 9.94 1.51 -2.23
C HIS A 74 11.14 0.65 -1.82
N VAL A 75 11.32 0.43 -0.53
CA VAL A 75 12.48 -0.27 0.02
C VAL A 75 12.19 -1.74 0.26
N SER A 76 11.06 -2.03 0.89
CA SER A 76 10.70 -3.41 1.23
C SER A 76 9.19 -3.57 1.30
N GLN A 77 8.76 -4.80 1.11
CA GLN A 77 7.35 -5.19 1.26
C GLN A 77 7.30 -6.62 1.75
N THR A 78 6.52 -6.85 2.81
CA THR A 78 6.23 -8.18 3.31
C THR A 78 4.72 -8.38 3.39
N PHE A 79 4.28 -9.60 3.22
CA PHE A 79 2.87 -9.98 3.39
C PHE A 79 2.77 -11.21 4.26
N GLN A 80 1.76 -11.21 5.13
CA GLN A 80 1.31 -12.40 5.83
C GLN A 80 -0.05 -12.77 5.27
N TYR A 81 -0.22 -14.00 4.85
CA TYR A 81 -1.45 -14.48 4.23
C TYR A 81 -2.17 -15.44 5.16
N PHE A 82 -3.44 -15.18 5.41
CA PHE A 82 -4.25 -15.98 6.33
C PHE A 82 -5.38 -16.72 5.61
N LYS A 83 -5.85 -16.16 4.51
CA LYS A 83 -6.95 -16.74 3.75
C LYS A 83 -6.80 -16.46 2.26
N ALA A 84 -7.18 -17.42 1.44
CA ALA A 84 -7.11 -17.29 0.00
C ALA A 84 -8.10 -16.24 -0.52
N LEU A 85 -7.63 -15.45 -1.48
CA LEU A 85 -8.43 -14.43 -2.16
C LEU A 85 -9.03 -15.03 -3.42
N ARG A 86 -10.29 -14.70 -3.70
CA ARG A 86 -11.02 -15.19 -4.87
C ARG A 86 -11.74 -14.06 -5.58
N VAL A 87 -12.06 -14.28 -6.84
CA VAL A 87 -12.91 -13.35 -7.59
C VAL A 87 -14.26 -13.20 -6.88
N GLY A 88 -14.70 -11.98 -6.75
CA GLY A 88 -15.95 -11.65 -6.07
C GLY A 88 -15.79 -11.26 -4.61
N ASP A 89 -14.60 -11.49 -4.02
CA ASP A 89 -14.33 -11.07 -2.65
C ASP A 89 -14.37 -9.56 -2.53
N ARG A 90 -14.99 -9.08 -1.48
CA ARG A 90 -15.06 -7.66 -1.15
C ARG A 90 -14.18 -7.42 0.07
N LEU A 91 -13.03 -6.83 -0.18
CA LEU A 91 -12.05 -6.56 0.87
C LEU A 91 -12.20 -5.16 1.43
N THR A 92 -11.90 -5.04 2.72
CA THR A 92 -11.69 -3.76 3.36
C THR A 92 -10.19 -3.60 3.58
N SER A 93 -9.62 -2.55 3.01
CA SER A 93 -8.20 -2.20 3.17
C SER A 93 -8.08 -1.08 4.19
N THR A 94 -7.39 -1.35 5.30
CA THR A 94 -7.16 -0.38 6.36
C THR A 94 -5.67 -0.12 6.46
N VAL A 95 -5.27 1.09 6.09
CA VAL A 95 -3.86 1.50 6.06
C VAL A 95 -3.57 2.36 7.27
N SER A 96 -2.44 2.10 7.89
CA SER A 96 -1.90 2.92 8.98
C SER A 96 -0.41 3.12 8.79
N ILE A 97 0.11 4.19 9.39
CA ILE A 97 1.55 4.45 9.43
C ILE A 97 2.07 3.84 10.73
N ALA A 98 2.94 2.84 10.60
CA ALA A 98 3.48 2.11 11.75
C ALA A 98 4.71 2.81 12.34
N LYS A 99 5.49 3.50 11.50
CA LYS A 99 6.70 4.19 11.95
C LYS A 99 7.07 5.32 11.02
N VAL A 100 7.61 6.38 11.60
CA VAL A 100 8.18 7.52 10.86
C VAL A 100 9.57 7.78 11.44
N MET A 101 10.58 7.80 10.57
CA MET A 101 11.95 8.06 10.99
C MET A 101 12.67 8.88 9.93
N SER A 102 13.27 9.99 10.33
CA SER A 102 14.03 10.85 9.43
C SER A 102 15.53 10.73 9.68
N ARG A 103 16.30 10.70 8.60
CA ARG A 103 17.77 10.66 8.65
C ARG A 103 18.36 11.56 7.60
N LYS A 104 19.56 12.04 7.86
CA LYS A 104 20.39 12.73 6.85
C LYS A 104 21.23 11.70 6.11
N LEU A 105 21.06 11.64 4.81
CA LEU A 105 21.85 10.80 3.91
C LEU A 105 22.49 11.70 2.85
N GLY A 106 23.82 11.75 2.81
CA GLY A 106 24.52 12.57 1.82
C GLY A 106 24.18 14.06 1.86
N GLY A 107 23.84 14.60 3.02
CA GLY A 107 23.43 15.99 3.18
C GLY A 107 21.94 16.25 2.96
N ASP A 108 21.19 15.25 2.49
CA ASP A 108 19.76 15.36 2.25
C ASP A 108 18.98 14.71 3.40
N LEU A 109 17.88 15.36 3.78
CA LEU A 109 16.95 14.76 4.75
C LEU A 109 16.02 13.80 4.01
N VAL A 110 16.03 12.55 4.42
CA VAL A 110 15.10 11.53 3.92
C VAL A 110 14.27 10.99 5.08
N THR A 111 13.02 10.67 4.78
CA THR A 111 12.11 10.11 5.77
C THR A 111 11.72 8.69 5.39
N PHE A 112 11.84 7.77 6.33
CA PHE A 112 11.38 6.40 6.20
C PHE A 112 9.98 6.31 6.78
N LEU A 113 9.04 5.79 5.98
CA LEU A 113 7.69 5.50 6.41
C LEU A 113 7.46 4.00 6.37
N GLU A 114 7.06 3.43 7.48
CA GLU A 114 6.56 2.06 7.51
C GLU A 114 5.05 2.08 7.51
N LEU A 115 4.45 1.40 6.56
CA LEU A 115 3.01 1.32 6.37
C LEU A 115 2.52 -0.09 6.65
N LYS A 116 1.37 -0.19 7.28
CA LYS A 116 0.68 -1.44 7.51
C LYS A 116 -0.67 -1.38 6.81
N ASN A 117 -0.97 -2.38 5.99
CA ASN A 117 -2.25 -2.50 5.31
C ASN A 117 -2.90 -3.82 5.72
N VAL A 118 -4.04 -3.74 6.38
CA VAL A 118 -4.81 -4.92 6.79
C VAL A 118 -5.96 -5.10 5.80
N TYR A 119 -5.96 -6.25 5.14
CA TYR A 119 -7.03 -6.64 4.23
C TYR A 119 -7.96 -7.60 4.95
N SER A 120 -9.22 -7.23 5.07
CA SER A 120 -10.23 -8.02 5.77
C SER A 120 -11.50 -8.16 4.95
N CYS A 121 -12.28 -9.19 5.25
CA CYS A 121 -13.59 -9.40 4.65
C CYS A 121 -14.50 -9.93 5.75
N LYS A 122 -15.63 -9.26 5.94
CA LYS A 122 -16.62 -9.64 6.96
C LYS A 122 -16.01 -9.85 8.35
N GLY A 123 -15.09 -8.96 8.74
CA GLY A 123 -14.42 -9.02 10.04
C GLY A 123 -13.29 -10.04 10.15
N GLU A 124 -13.00 -10.79 9.08
CA GLU A 124 -11.92 -11.76 9.05
C GLU A 124 -10.72 -11.19 8.29
N THR A 125 -9.53 -11.29 8.89
CA THR A 125 -8.29 -10.83 8.25
C THR A 125 -7.85 -11.83 7.19
N TYR A 126 -7.71 -11.34 5.95
CA TYR A 126 -7.23 -12.15 4.82
C TYR A 126 -5.73 -12.05 4.64
N ALA A 127 -5.18 -10.85 4.81
CA ALA A 127 -3.75 -10.62 4.68
C ALA A 127 -3.35 -9.35 5.40
N ILE A 128 -2.07 -9.28 5.76
CA ILE A 128 -1.44 -8.07 6.30
C ILE A 128 -0.21 -7.78 5.47
N GLY A 129 -0.18 -6.59 4.86
CA GLY A 129 0.98 -6.08 4.15
C GLY A 129 1.73 -5.06 5.00
N GLU A 130 3.05 -5.18 5.05
CA GLU A 130 3.90 -4.19 5.70
C GLU A 130 4.96 -3.75 4.70
N GLY A 131 5.06 -2.45 4.47
CA GLY A 131 5.99 -1.90 3.51
C GLY A 131 6.75 -0.72 4.07
N THR A 132 7.97 -0.57 3.61
CA THR A 132 8.81 0.59 3.94
C THR A 132 9.08 1.37 2.68
N VAL A 133 8.84 2.67 2.73
CA VAL A 133 9.18 3.60 1.66
C VAL A 133 10.07 4.69 2.19
N ILE A 134 10.94 5.21 1.31
CA ILE A 134 11.72 6.41 1.57
C ILE A 134 11.08 7.56 0.84
N VAL A 135 10.84 8.65 1.57
CA VAL A 135 10.35 9.89 0.98
C VAL A 135 11.53 10.86 0.89
N ARG A 136 11.84 11.26 -0.32
CA ARG A 136 12.92 12.22 -0.58
C ARG A 136 12.34 13.61 -0.81
N SER A 137 13.02 14.64 -0.29
CA SER A 137 12.69 15.99 -0.68
C SER A 137 13.16 16.23 -2.12
N ILE A 138 12.26 16.77 -2.97
CA ILE A 138 12.65 17.16 -4.31
C ILE A 138 13.28 18.54 -4.20
N LYS A 139 14.57 18.64 -4.48
CA LYS A 139 15.24 19.96 -4.63
C LYS A 139 14.78 20.57 -5.94
N LYS A 140 14.35 21.81 -5.85
CA LYS A 140 14.11 22.63 -7.05
C LYS A 140 15.43 23.06 -7.66
#